data_c8bcd220c895c6609e2b1d7b45128361
#
_entry.id   c8bcd220c895c6609e2b1d7b45128361
#
_cell.length_a   1.000
_cell.length_b   1.000
_cell.length_c   1.000
_cell.angle_alpha   90.00
_cell.angle_beta   90.00
_cell.angle_gamma   90.00
#
_symmetry.space_group_name_H-M   'P 1'
#
loop_
_entity.id
_entity.type
_entity.pdbx_description
1 polymer ?
#
loop_
_entity_poly.entity_id
_entity_poly.type
_entity_poly.pdbx_seq_one_letter_code
_entity_poly.pdbx_strand_id
1 'polypeptide(L)'
;MFINKIFNFEKCVSIVGQTAQLVTTGDTSIYDALVLLGQVDRVRYPLIVSQGNFGFLNSSTLNSPAAARYTEAHLSEYARDFYFTEDIMFADMTENYNGKLKEPSVLPTLLPMAYIQGSNGIAAGYRNYMLPHNLHKLADCYIKFLEEKNKTVSDFSKL
;
A
#
# COMPACT_ATOMS: atom_id res chain seq x y z
N MET A 1 -0.22 7.25 -17.93
CA MET A 1 -1.14 8.21 -17.33
C MET A 1 -1.26 7.79 -15.87
N PHE A 2 -0.43 8.40 -15.03
CA PHE A 2 -0.34 8.02 -13.63
C PHE A 2 -1.64 8.35 -12.94
N ILE A 3 -2.07 7.41 -12.11
CA ILE A 3 -3.18 7.48 -11.19
C ILE A 3 -3.32 8.94 -10.75
N ASN A 4 -4.46 9.55 -11.01
CA ASN A 4 -4.76 10.88 -10.51
C ASN A 4 -4.50 10.86 -9.02
N LYS A 5 -3.46 11.58 -8.59
CA LYS A 5 -3.11 11.69 -7.17
C LYS A 5 -4.29 12.34 -6.48
N ILE A 6 -5.18 11.52 -5.92
CA ILE A 6 -6.36 12.00 -5.22
C ILE A 6 -5.90 12.49 -3.86
N PHE A 7 -5.69 13.80 -3.75
CA PHE A 7 -5.30 14.46 -2.50
C PHE A 7 -6.48 15.09 -1.76
N ASN A 8 -7.65 15.11 -2.41
CA ASN A 8 -8.90 15.55 -1.81
C ASN A 8 -9.79 14.34 -1.56
N PHE A 9 -10.67 14.43 -0.58
CA PHE A 9 -11.65 13.39 -0.34
C PHE A 9 -12.52 13.16 -1.55
N GLU A 10 -12.61 11.90 -1.97
CA GLU A 10 -13.48 11.43 -3.03
C GLU A 10 -14.33 10.27 -2.51
N LYS A 11 -15.55 10.15 -3.01
CA LYS A 11 -16.44 9.03 -2.66
C LYS A 11 -15.78 7.69 -3.01
N CYS A 12 -15.76 6.77 -2.06
CA CYS A 12 -15.18 5.45 -2.29
C CYS A 12 -15.82 4.71 -3.46
N VAL A 13 -17.09 4.92 -3.74
CA VAL A 13 -17.75 4.35 -4.93
C VAL A 13 -17.13 4.84 -6.24
N SER A 14 -16.71 6.10 -6.32
CA SER A 14 -16.01 6.64 -7.49
C SER A 14 -14.61 6.04 -7.62
N ILE A 15 -13.88 5.94 -6.50
CA ILE A 15 -12.54 5.31 -6.46
C ILE A 15 -12.63 3.84 -6.94
N VAL A 16 -13.60 3.09 -6.42
CA VAL A 16 -13.84 1.70 -6.81
C VAL A 16 -14.14 1.59 -8.30
N GLY A 17 -15.04 2.44 -8.83
CA GLY A 17 -15.40 2.44 -10.25
C GLY A 17 -14.22 2.76 -11.18
N GLN A 18 -13.34 3.70 -10.78
CA GLN A 18 -12.12 4.00 -11.52
C GLN A 18 -11.12 2.82 -11.46
N THR A 19 -10.97 2.19 -10.30
CA THR A 19 -10.06 1.06 -10.10
C THR A 19 -10.53 -0.18 -10.87
N ALA A 20 -11.85 -0.43 -10.94
CA ALA A 20 -12.42 -1.55 -11.68
C ALA A 20 -12.10 -1.53 -13.19
N GLN A 21 -11.75 -0.36 -13.73
CA GLN A 21 -11.30 -0.26 -15.12
C GLN A 21 -9.85 -0.75 -15.33
N LEU A 22 -9.08 -0.85 -14.25
CA LEU A 22 -7.65 -1.20 -14.26
C LEU A 22 -7.38 -2.65 -13.86
N VAL A 23 -8.30 -3.28 -13.13
CA VAL A 23 -8.13 -4.63 -12.58
C VAL A 23 -9.31 -5.53 -12.93
N THR A 24 -9.11 -6.84 -12.85
CA THR A 24 -10.14 -7.85 -13.17
C THR A 24 -11.02 -8.25 -11.98
N THR A 25 -10.74 -7.69 -10.79
CA THR A 25 -11.48 -8.01 -9.57
C THR A 25 -12.81 -7.27 -9.49
N GLY A 26 -13.80 -7.88 -8.83
CA GLY A 26 -15.12 -7.28 -8.63
C GLY A 26 -15.10 -6.09 -7.65
N ASP A 27 -16.08 -5.20 -7.79
CA ASP A 27 -16.20 -3.95 -7.04
C ASP A 27 -16.17 -4.15 -5.53
N THR A 28 -16.80 -5.21 -5.01
CA THR A 28 -16.80 -5.54 -3.59
C THR A 28 -15.39 -5.81 -3.09
N SER A 29 -14.62 -6.63 -3.82
CA SER A 29 -13.24 -6.96 -3.45
C SER A 29 -12.32 -5.74 -3.51
N ILE A 30 -12.54 -4.84 -4.46
CA ILE A 30 -11.80 -3.56 -4.55
C ILE A 30 -12.13 -2.69 -3.34
N TYR A 31 -13.41 -2.59 -2.97
CA TYR A 31 -13.83 -1.81 -1.80
C TYR A 31 -13.29 -2.41 -0.50
N ASP A 32 -13.34 -3.72 -0.32
CA ASP A 32 -12.78 -4.41 0.84
C ASP A 32 -11.27 -4.14 0.98
N ALA A 33 -10.53 -4.16 -0.11
CA ALA A 33 -9.11 -3.81 -0.11
C ALA A 33 -8.88 -2.33 0.27
N LEU A 34 -9.70 -1.41 -0.25
CA LEU A 34 -9.64 0.02 0.10
C LEU A 34 -9.91 0.23 1.59
N VAL A 35 -10.90 -0.46 2.14
CA VAL A 35 -11.23 -0.44 3.58
C VAL A 35 -10.04 -0.90 4.41
N LEU A 36 -9.42 -2.02 4.05
CA LEU A 36 -8.25 -2.54 4.78
C LEU A 36 -7.08 -1.55 4.79
N LEU A 37 -6.83 -0.86 3.68
CA LEU A 37 -5.76 0.13 3.57
C LEU A 37 -6.03 1.41 4.37
N GLY A 38 -7.29 1.71 4.66
CA GLY A 38 -7.72 2.88 5.43
C GLY A 38 -7.97 2.62 6.91
N GLN A 39 -7.92 1.36 7.39
CA GLN A 39 -8.11 1.02 8.80
C GLN A 39 -6.84 1.27 9.61
N VAL A 40 -6.87 2.28 10.48
CA VAL A 40 -5.71 2.71 11.29
C VAL A 40 -5.31 1.72 12.39
N ASP A 41 -6.20 0.83 12.78
CA ASP A 41 -5.95 -0.23 13.77
C ASP A 41 -5.33 -1.50 13.14
N ARG A 42 -5.34 -1.59 11.82
CA ARG A 42 -4.80 -2.72 11.06
C ARG A 42 -3.43 -2.44 10.46
N VAL A 43 -3.21 -1.24 9.95
CA VAL A 43 -1.97 -0.84 9.29
C VAL A 43 -1.25 0.24 10.11
N ARG A 44 0.04 0.04 10.32
CA ARG A 44 0.86 0.95 11.13
C ARG A 44 0.99 2.35 10.50
N TYR A 45 1.12 2.40 9.19
CA TYR A 45 1.16 3.63 8.41
C TYR A 45 0.13 3.52 7.28
N PRO A 46 -1.11 3.98 7.50
CA PRO A 46 -2.17 3.89 6.52
C PRO A 46 -1.80 4.61 5.22
N LEU A 47 -2.01 3.95 4.10
CA LEU A 47 -1.80 4.54 2.77
C LEU A 47 -2.98 5.42 2.36
N ILE A 48 -4.12 5.22 2.98
CA ILE A 48 -5.38 5.90 2.72
C ILE A 48 -5.82 6.62 3.98
N VAL A 49 -6.18 7.88 3.85
CA VAL A 49 -6.92 8.63 4.86
C VAL A 49 -8.39 8.41 4.60
N SER A 50 -9.09 7.87 5.57
CA SER A 50 -10.50 7.49 5.47
C SER A 50 -11.41 8.49 6.18
N GLN A 51 -12.58 8.76 5.59
CA GLN A 51 -13.64 9.53 6.20
C GLN A 51 -14.95 8.75 6.15
N GLY A 52 -15.63 8.69 7.30
CA GLY A 52 -16.80 7.87 7.50
C GLY A 52 -16.49 6.57 8.24
N ASN A 53 -17.43 5.63 8.25
CA ASN A 53 -17.26 4.36 8.95
C ASN A 53 -16.54 3.32 8.08
N PHE A 54 -15.26 3.12 8.35
CA PHE A 54 -14.43 2.07 7.74
C PHE A 54 -14.36 0.78 8.56
N GLY A 55 -15.14 0.69 9.66
CA GLY A 55 -15.07 -0.45 10.57
C GLY A 55 -13.78 -0.50 11.38
N PHE A 56 -13.63 -1.53 12.22
CA PHE A 56 -12.46 -1.76 13.07
C PHE A 56 -12.09 -3.24 13.09
N LEU A 57 -10.80 -3.53 13.32
CA LEU A 57 -10.24 -4.89 13.31
C LEU A 57 -10.97 -5.87 14.28
N ASN A 58 -11.34 -5.40 15.45
CA ASN A 58 -12.00 -6.20 16.50
C ASN A 58 -13.52 -5.99 16.53
N SER A 59 -14.10 -5.67 15.38
CA SER A 59 -15.52 -5.40 15.36
C SER A 59 -16.37 -6.66 15.43
N SER A 60 -17.36 -6.63 16.31
CA SER A 60 -18.58 -7.40 16.13
C SER A 60 -19.32 -6.88 14.90
N THR A 61 -20.33 -7.57 14.43
CA THR A 61 -21.15 -7.21 13.25
C THR A 61 -21.66 -5.75 13.22
N LEU A 62 -21.69 -5.07 14.36
CA LEU A 62 -22.09 -3.67 14.52
C LEU A 62 -21.08 -2.64 14.00
N ASN A 63 -19.82 -3.05 13.77
CA ASN A 63 -18.74 -2.17 13.35
C ASN A 63 -18.20 -2.51 11.95
N SER A 64 -19.00 -3.15 11.13
CA SER A 64 -18.69 -3.38 9.72
C SER A 64 -18.58 -2.04 8.98
N PRO A 65 -17.74 -1.95 7.94
CA PRO A 65 -17.63 -0.74 7.13
C PRO A 65 -18.99 -0.40 6.50
N ALA A 66 -19.26 0.89 6.39
CA ALA A 66 -20.43 1.38 5.65
C ALA A 66 -20.23 1.14 4.16
N ALA A 67 -21.30 1.12 3.37
CA ALA A 67 -21.22 0.98 1.94
C ALA A 67 -20.40 2.12 1.29
N ALA A 68 -19.70 1.82 0.19
CA ALA A 68 -18.78 2.73 -0.50
C ALA A 68 -19.36 4.11 -0.88
N ARG A 69 -20.68 4.19 -1.05
CA ARG A 69 -21.38 5.45 -1.33
C ARG A 69 -21.45 6.43 -0.14
N TYR A 70 -21.24 5.93 1.09
CA TYR A 70 -21.31 6.72 2.32
C TYR A 70 -19.93 7.09 2.87
N THR A 71 -18.88 6.53 2.31
CA THR A 71 -17.51 6.73 2.76
C THR A 71 -16.71 7.52 1.72
N GLU A 72 -15.69 8.20 2.20
CA GLU A 72 -14.76 8.98 1.38
C GLU A 72 -13.33 8.64 1.75
N ALA A 73 -12.42 8.80 0.80
CA ALA A 73 -11.02 8.52 1.01
C ALA A 73 -10.12 9.40 0.14
N HIS A 74 -8.88 9.55 0.57
CA HIS A 74 -7.80 10.08 -0.26
C HIS A 74 -6.47 9.44 0.11
N LEU A 75 -5.43 9.63 -0.72
CA LEU A 75 -4.08 9.15 -0.42
C LEU A 75 -3.50 9.92 0.77
N SER A 76 -2.87 9.21 1.71
CA SER A 76 -2.12 9.84 2.80
C SER A 76 -0.86 10.53 2.28
N GLU A 77 -0.33 11.49 3.04
CA GLU A 77 0.98 12.11 2.76
C GLU A 77 2.08 11.04 2.73
N TYR A 78 2.00 10.08 3.64
CA TYR A 78 2.91 8.94 3.66
C TYR A 78 2.87 8.14 2.36
N ALA A 79 1.68 7.83 1.82
CA ALA A 79 1.57 7.13 0.54
C ALA A 79 2.17 7.94 -0.60
N ARG A 80 1.91 9.25 -0.61
CA ARG A 80 2.46 10.16 -1.61
C ARG A 80 3.98 10.17 -1.60
N ASP A 81 4.57 10.33 -0.42
CA ASP A 81 6.00 10.59 -0.29
C ASP A 81 6.84 9.32 -0.42
N PHE A 82 6.27 8.13 -0.14
CA PHE A 82 6.98 6.86 -0.20
C PHE A 82 6.71 6.02 -1.44
N TYR A 83 5.51 6.11 -2.04
CA TYR A 83 5.11 5.24 -3.16
C TYR A 83 4.93 5.99 -4.48
N PHE A 84 4.53 7.26 -4.43
CA PHE A 84 4.21 8.03 -5.64
C PHE A 84 5.23 9.13 -5.90
N THR A 85 6.52 8.80 -5.72
CA THR A 85 7.66 9.66 -6.03
C THR A 85 7.91 9.71 -7.53
N GLU A 86 8.82 10.59 -7.96
CA GLU A 86 9.25 10.67 -9.36
C GLU A 86 9.99 9.41 -9.82
N ASP A 87 10.49 8.58 -8.90
CA ASP A 87 11.18 7.32 -9.18
C ASP A 87 10.33 6.32 -9.97
N ILE A 88 9.00 6.46 -9.94
CA ILE A 88 8.07 5.70 -10.79
C ILE A 88 8.40 5.82 -12.29
N MET A 89 9.00 6.94 -12.72
CA MET A 89 9.39 7.13 -14.12
C MET A 89 10.54 6.21 -14.57
N PHE A 90 11.29 5.67 -13.61
CA PHE A 90 12.38 4.72 -13.87
C PHE A 90 11.95 3.26 -13.75
N ALA A 91 10.70 3.00 -13.39
CA ALA A 91 10.18 1.64 -13.29
C ALA A 91 9.92 1.05 -14.69
N ASP A 92 10.20 -0.23 -14.84
CA ASP A 92 9.83 -0.99 -16.01
C ASP A 92 8.29 -1.02 -16.14
N MET A 93 7.78 -0.65 -17.32
CA MET A 93 6.36 -0.57 -17.59
C MET A 93 5.88 -1.81 -18.33
N THR A 94 4.84 -2.46 -17.82
CA THR A 94 4.15 -3.58 -18.44
C THR A 94 2.75 -3.19 -18.91
N GLU A 95 2.19 -3.94 -19.85
CA GLU A 95 0.80 -3.76 -20.24
C GLU A 95 -0.12 -4.31 -19.16
N ASN A 96 -1.20 -3.58 -18.86
CA ASN A 96 -2.23 -4.06 -17.94
C ASN A 96 -3.01 -5.23 -18.57
N TYR A 97 -3.92 -5.85 -17.82
CA TYR A 97 -4.67 -7.05 -18.22
C TYR A 97 -5.42 -6.93 -19.56
N ASN A 98 -5.77 -5.72 -19.99
CA ASN A 98 -6.51 -5.51 -21.24
C ASN A 98 -5.64 -4.89 -22.36
N GLY A 99 -4.36 -4.70 -22.14
CA GLY A 99 -3.40 -4.14 -23.11
C GLY A 99 -3.62 -2.66 -23.47
N LYS A 100 -4.57 -1.96 -22.81
CA LYS A 100 -4.91 -0.57 -23.14
C LYS A 100 -4.07 0.46 -22.39
N LEU A 101 -3.55 0.08 -21.23
CA LEU A 101 -2.78 0.95 -20.35
C LEU A 101 -1.47 0.27 -19.97
N LYS A 102 -0.48 1.08 -19.63
CA LYS A 102 0.78 0.60 -19.06
C LYS A 102 0.79 0.87 -17.57
N GLU A 103 1.29 -0.08 -16.81
CA GLU A 103 1.48 0.00 -15.37
C GLU A 103 2.91 -0.37 -14.99
N PRO A 104 3.47 0.16 -13.90
CA PRO A 104 4.79 -0.23 -13.46
C PRO A 104 4.78 -1.68 -12.98
N SER A 105 5.74 -2.49 -13.46
CA SER A 105 5.89 -3.89 -13.05
C SER A 105 6.15 -4.03 -11.55
N VAL A 106 6.86 -3.06 -10.99
CA VAL A 106 7.14 -2.91 -9.56
C VAL A 106 6.97 -1.45 -9.19
N LEU A 107 6.31 -1.18 -8.08
CA LEU A 107 6.19 0.17 -7.54
C LEU A 107 7.45 0.47 -6.71
N PRO A 108 8.35 1.36 -7.18
CA PRO A 108 9.54 1.70 -6.41
C PRO A 108 9.15 2.45 -5.13
N THR A 109 9.84 2.14 -4.04
CA THR A 109 9.64 2.79 -2.75
C THR A 109 10.99 3.22 -2.17
N LEU A 110 11.01 4.33 -1.43
CA LEU A 110 12.23 4.85 -0.81
C LEU A 110 12.81 3.89 0.25
N LEU A 111 11.96 3.14 0.93
CA LEU A 111 12.34 2.18 1.94
C LEU A 111 11.58 0.86 1.74
N PRO A 112 12.14 -0.27 2.20
CA PRO A 112 11.51 -1.58 2.07
C PRO A 112 10.27 -1.69 2.97
N MET A 113 9.11 -1.46 2.39
CA MET A 113 7.83 -1.34 3.09
C MET A 113 7.42 -2.59 3.86
N ALA A 114 7.84 -3.78 3.41
CA ALA A 114 7.58 -5.03 4.13
C ALA A 114 8.19 -5.02 5.54
N TYR A 115 9.33 -4.36 5.75
CA TYR A 115 9.93 -4.20 7.07
C TYR A 115 9.20 -3.15 7.92
N ILE A 116 8.65 -2.12 7.30
CA ILE A 116 7.95 -1.05 8.03
C ILE A 116 6.58 -1.53 8.52
N GLN A 117 5.80 -2.15 7.64
CA GLN A 117 4.45 -2.62 7.93
C GLN A 117 4.44 -4.01 8.59
N GLY A 118 5.53 -4.78 8.42
CA GLY A 118 5.53 -6.20 8.68
C GLY A 118 4.85 -6.98 7.54
N SER A 119 5.01 -8.28 7.55
CA SER A 119 4.34 -9.15 6.58
C SER A 119 3.97 -10.49 7.19
N ASN A 120 2.88 -11.06 6.70
CA ASN A 120 2.41 -12.38 7.09
C ASN A 120 1.94 -13.10 5.82
N GLY A 121 2.72 -14.06 5.37
CA GLY A 121 2.44 -14.85 4.19
C GLY A 121 2.32 -16.33 4.52
N ILE A 122 1.35 -16.99 3.92
CA ILE A 122 1.09 -18.42 4.09
C ILE A 122 1.26 -19.11 2.74
N ALA A 123 2.03 -20.18 2.72
CA ALA A 123 2.23 -21.04 1.57
C ALA A 123 2.10 -22.51 1.95
N ALA A 124 2.06 -23.41 0.96
CA ALA A 124 2.03 -24.83 1.23
C ALA A 124 3.32 -25.28 1.94
N GLY A 125 3.17 -25.75 3.17
CA GLY A 125 4.28 -26.29 3.96
C GLY A 125 5.09 -25.29 4.78
N TYR A 126 4.91 -23.94 4.59
CA TYR A 126 5.60 -22.93 5.40
C TYR A 126 4.83 -21.62 5.50
N ARG A 127 5.20 -20.83 6.51
CA ARG A 127 4.65 -19.50 6.78
C ARG A 127 5.79 -18.52 6.97
N ASN A 128 5.70 -17.38 6.33
CA ASN A 128 6.55 -16.23 6.62
C ASN A 128 5.83 -15.28 7.57
N TYR A 129 6.53 -14.85 8.61
CA TYR A 129 6.02 -13.85 9.54
C TYR A 129 7.14 -12.87 9.87
N MET A 130 6.96 -11.61 9.47
CA MET A 130 7.90 -10.53 9.71
C MET A 130 7.24 -9.47 10.59
N LEU A 131 7.89 -9.15 11.70
CA LEU A 131 7.44 -8.09 12.61
C LEU A 131 7.70 -6.70 11.99
N PRO A 132 6.84 -5.71 12.26
CA PRO A 132 7.07 -4.34 11.84
C PRO A 132 8.26 -3.72 12.58
N HIS A 133 9.14 -3.04 11.86
CA HIS A 133 10.33 -2.38 12.38
C HIS A 133 10.11 -0.88 12.59
N ASN A 134 10.99 -0.26 13.36
CA ASN A 134 10.97 1.18 13.56
C ASN A 134 11.46 1.90 12.31
N LEU A 135 10.66 2.85 11.79
CA LEU A 135 10.93 3.59 10.56
C LEU A 135 12.28 4.33 10.60
N HIS A 136 12.58 5.04 11.70
CA HIS A 136 13.82 5.81 11.82
C HIS A 136 15.04 4.90 11.83
N LYS A 137 14.99 3.81 12.62
CA LYS A 137 16.11 2.84 12.65
C LYS A 137 16.33 2.19 11.29
N LEU A 138 15.24 1.88 10.57
CA LEU A 138 15.34 1.31 9.24
C LEU A 138 15.95 2.30 8.25
N ALA A 139 15.57 3.58 8.31
CA ALA A 139 16.15 4.63 7.48
C ALA A 139 17.66 4.81 7.77
N ASP A 140 18.06 4.85 9.03
CA ASP A 140 19.48 4.94 9.43
C ASP A 140 20.29 3.75 8.91
N CYS A 141 19.73 2.56 9.00
CA CYS A 141 20.35 1.34 8.47
C CYS A 141 20.51 1.39 6.95
N TYR A 142 19.47 1.87 6.27
CA TYR A 142 19.47 1.98 4.82
C TYR A 142 20.47 3.02 4.32
N ILE A 143 20.57 4.17 4.99
CA ILE A 143 21.58 5.21 4.71
C ILE A 143 22.99 4.62 4.86
N LYS A 144 23.29 3.95 5.98
CA LYS A 144 24.58 3.28 6.19
C LYS A 144 24.88 2.25 5.11
N PHE A 145 23.89 1.47 4.70
CA PHE A 145 24.05 0.48 3.62
C PHE A 145 24.41 1.15 2.29
N LEU A 146 23.77 2.27 1.96
CA LEU A 146 24.07 3.01 0.73
C LEU A 146 25.45 3.69 0.75
N GLU A 147 25.90 4.16 1.91
CA GLU A 147 27.20 4.80 2.09
C GLU A 147 28.36 3.78 1.99
N GLU A 148 28.14 2.54 2.40
CA GLU A 148 29.15 1.50 2.42
C GLU A 148 29.12 0.68 1.13
N LYS A 149 29.88 1.09 0.11
CA LYS A 149 29.91 0.55 -1.27
C LYS A 149 30.19 -0.95 -1.43
N ASN A 150 30.53 -1.69 -0.36
CA ASN A 150 30.98 -3.08 -0.41
C ASN A 150 30.13 -4.05 0.42
N LYS A 151 28.94 -3.64 0.91
CA LYS A 151 28.07 -4.53 1.69
C LYS A 151 27.15 -5.36 0.81
N THR A 152 26.91 -6.59 1.22
CA THR A 152 25.98 -7.51 0.58
C THR A 152 24.63 -7.49 1.29
N VAL A 153 23.59 -8.01 0.62
CA VAL A 153 22.23 -8.13 1.19
C VAL A 153 22.21 -8.91 2.52
N SER A 154 23.17 -9.83 2.73
CA SER A 154 23.33 -10.57 3.99
C SER A 154 23.72 -9.70 5.19
N ASP A 155 24.29 -8.53 4.96
CA ASP A 155 24.69 -7.61 6.04
C ASP A 155 23.48 -6.79 6.52
N PHE A 156 22.45 -6.65 5.68
CA PHE A 156 21.18 -6.02 6.02
C PHE A 156 20.37 -6.86 7.02
N SER A 157 20.53 -8.18 7.01
CA SER A 157 19.80 -9.10 7.89
C SER A 157 20.33 -9.12 9.34
N LYS A 158 21.46 -8.47 9.62
CA LYS A 158 22.09 -8.40 10.95
C LYS A 158 21.76 -7.12 11.72
N LEU A 159 20.96 -6.24 11.12
CA LEU A 159 20.53 -4.96 11.68
C LEU A 159 19.14 -5.08 12.30
#